data_961c65cc913ea30226399946b831cec2
#
_entry.id   961c65cc913ea30226399946b831cec2
#
_cell.length_a   1.000
_cell.length_b   1.000
_cell.length_c   1.000
_cell.angle_alpha   90.00
_cell.angle_beta   90.00
_cell.angle_gamma   90.00
#
_symmetry.space_group_name_H-M   'P 1'
#
loop_
_entity.id
_entity.type
_entity.pdbx_description
1 polymer ?
#
loop_
_entity_poly.entity_id
_entity_poly.type
_entity_poly.pdbx_seq_one_letter_code
_entity_poly.pdbx_strand_id
1 'polypeptide(L)'
;MGKSPTIEEMEKKDKKSREYLDEIANELTNKLGNTYSALEKEAENFYTKEHDKPWSSDLYITGKQFDYQSVQEWSLASVSAIINKISAAVIGTVDGKVENLPAGTDAGDKAQDINKKYDMNKDKRLLIATNCFNLLAGIVGSFGNATSITVKHGTKSDPIGGGLRIFGSVGTQTFQRSSFFKNEKIATYQFAYIVRFSVEEFELQAKIALIDQYQNTLNVTKFASDKNDQQFFEDKITYEQWSVMSTKFEKVMEDVLKKIQELDPKKERGTLLAKAFIVHNSLYKLLYSSNKHLMDALAKKEVSLLKI
;
A
#
# COMPACT_ATOMS: atom_id res chain seq x y z
N MET A 1 -26.69 -10.68 36.57
CA MET A 1 -26.72 -10.77 35.10
C MET A 1 -25.89 -12.00 34.73
N GLY A 2 -26.51 -13.03 34.13
CA GLY A 2 -25.80 -14.24 33.69
C GLY A 2 -24.91 -13.91 32.50
N LYS A 3 -23.71 -14.49 32.43
CA LYS A 3 -22.85 -14.41 31.23
C LYS A 3 -23.58 -15.08 30.04
N SER A 4 -23.51 -14.50 28.85
CA SER A 4 -23.95 -15.19 27.65
C SER A 4 -23.07 -16.41 27.40
N PRO A 5 -23.62 -17.55 26.96
CA PRO A 5 -22.84 -18.75 26.68
C PRO A 5 -21.90 -18.51 25.48
N THR A 6 -20.78 -19.22 25.48
CA THR A 6 -19.87 -19.27 24.34
C THR A 6 -20.52 -20.03 23.17
N ILE A 7 -19.97 -19.86 21.94
CA ILE A 7 -20.46 -20.63 20.76
C ILE A 7 -20.35 -22.14 21.03
N GLU A 8 -19.24 -22.60 21.63
CA GLU A 8 -19.03 -24.01 21.99
C GLU A 8 -20.08 -24.53 23.00
N GLU A 9 -20.50 -23.68 23.95
CA GLU A 9 -21.55 -24.00 24.91
C GLU A 9 -22.92 -24.05 24.22
N MET A 10 -23.17 -23.19 23.22
CA MET A 10 -24.38 -23.20 22.40
C MET A 10 -24.46 -24.45 21.53
N GLU A 11 -23.36 -24.86 20.89
CA GLU A 11 -23.30 -26.11 20.10
C GLU A 11 -23.54 -27.37 20.93
N LYS A 12 -23.11 -27.37 22.18
CA LYS A 12 -23.29 -28.50 23.11
C LYS A 12 -24.69 -28.55 23.77
N LYS A 13 -25.42 -27.45 23.76
CA LYS A 13 -26.63 -27.28 24.59
C LYS A 13 -27.84 -28.06 24.09
N ASP A 14 -28.23 -27.92 22.83
CA ASP A 14 -29.36 -28.61 22.26
C ASP A 14 -29.39 -28.55 20.71
N LYS A 15 -30.30 -29.33 20.11
CA LYS A 15 -30.48 -29.41 18.67
C LYS A 15 -30.89 -28.06 18.03
N LYS A 16 -31.69 -27.26 18.74
CA LYS A 16 -32.20 -25.97 18.23
C LYS A 16 -31.10 -24.88 18.15
N SER A 17 -30.16 -24.90 19.06
CA SER A 17 -28.98 -24.01 19.02
C SER A 17 -28.10 -24.33 17.81
N ARG A 18 -27.88 -25.61 17.53
CA ARG A 18 -27.15 -26.05 16.32
C ARG A 18 -27.87 -25.65 15.04
N GLU A 19 -29.17 -25.92 14.93
CA GLU A 19 -29.98 -25.51 13.77
C GLU A 19 -29.89 -23.99 13.53
N TYR A 20 -29.86 -23.19 14.59
CA TYR A 20 -29.70 -21.72 14.48
C TYR A 20 -28.33 -21.30 14.00
N LEU A 21 -27.24 -21.91 14.47
CA LEU A 21 -25.90 -21.66 13.98
C LEU A 21 -25.77 -22.08 12.51
N ASP A 22 -26.35 -23.19 12.11
CA ASP A 22 -26.41 -23.64 10.72
C ASP A 22 -27.17 -22.66 9.82
N GLU A 23 -28.30 -22.09 10.29
CA GLU A 23 -29.02 -21.02 9.57
C GLU A 23 -28.13 -19.80 9.36
N ILE A 24 -27.39 -19.34 10.40
CA ILE A 24 -26.47 -18.22 10.30
C ILE A 24 -25.34 -18.53 9.30
N ALA A 25 -24.74 -19.72 9.40
CA ALA A 25 -23.66 -20.12 8.48
C ALA A 25 -24.13 -20.14 7.03
N ASN A 26 -25.33 -20.64 6.76
CA ASN A 26 -25.94 -20.64 5.43
C ASN A 26 -26.20 -19.21 4.91
N GLU A 27 -26.75 -18.33 5.76
CA GLU A 27 -26.97 -16.92 5.39
C GLU A 27 -25.65 -16.22 5.07
N LEU A 28 -24.60 -16.44 5.89
CA LEU A 28 -23.27 -15.87 5.68
C LEU A 28 -22.65 -16.39 4.37
N THR A 29 -22.77 -17.67 4.09
CA THR A 29 -22.26 -18.29 2.86
C THR A 29 -22.91 -17.65 1.63
N ASN A 30 -24.22 -17.44 1.65
CA ASN A 30 -24.94 -16.80 0.55
C ASN A 30 -24.53 -15.33 0.37
N LYS A 31 -24.39 -14.57 1.46
CA LYS A 31 -23.93 -13.18 1.43
C LYS A 31 -22.50 -13.06 0.90
N LEU A 32 -21.61 -13.94 1.34
CA LEU A 32 -20.23 -14.00 0.83
C LEU A 32 -20.19 -14.30 -0.67
N GLY A 33 -21.06 -15.19 -1.16
CA GLY A 33 -21.18 -15.47 -2.59
C GLY A 33 -21.52 -14.21 -3.40
N ASN A 34 -22.51 -13.44 -2.94
CA ASN A 34 -22.91 -12.18 -3.58
C ASN A 34 -21.79 -11.12 -3.52
N THR A 35 -21.15 -10.98 -2.36
CA THR A 35 -20.02 -10.05 -2.16
C THR A 35 -18.85 -10.40 -3.07
N TYR A 36 -18.52 -11.69 -3.17
CA TYR A 36 -17.46 -12.16 -4.05
C TYR A 36 -17.75 -11.85 -5.52
N SER A 37 -18.98 -12.13 -5.98
CA SER A 37 -19.37 -11.81 -7.36
C SER A 37 -19.35 -10.30 -7.66
N ALA A 38 -19.60 -9.46 -6.66
CA ALA A 38 -19.45 -8.01 -6.80
C ALA A 38 -17.96 -7.61 -6.93
N LEU A 39 -17.08 -8.22 -6.14
CA LEU A 39 -15.62 -8.00 -6.26
C LEU A 39 -15.07 -8.48 -7.60
N GLU A 40 -15.55 -9.59 -8.15
CA GLU A 40 -15.16 -10.06 -9.48
C GLU A 40 -15.47 -9.02 -10.55
N LYS A 41 -16.68 -8.45 -10.51
CA LYS A 41 -17.09 -7.38 -11.43
C LYS A 41 -16.27 -6.10 -11.25
N GLU A 42 -15.98 -5.72 -10.00
CA GLU A 42 -15.13 -4.58 -9.70
C GLU A 42 -13.73 -4.78 -10.27
N ALA A 43 -13.12 -5.95 -10.03
CA ALA A 43 -11.82 -6.31 -10.58
C ALA A 43 -11.80 -6.31 -12.11
N GLU A 44 -12.81 -6.89 -12.75
CA GLU A 44 -12.94 -6.88 -14.20
C GLU A 44 -13.07 -5.46 -14.75
N ASN A 45 -13.93 -4.63 -14.14
CA ASN A 45 -14.10 -3.23 -14.56
C ASN A 45 -12.82 -2.43 -14.41
N PHE A 46 -12.07 -2.60 -13.31
CA PHE A 46 -10.79 -1.95 -13.11
C PHE A 46 -9.84 -2.21 -14.29
N TYR A 47 -9.63 -3.47 -14.64
CA TYR A 47 -8.67 -3.82 -15.70
C TYR A 47 -9.16 -3.52 -17.12
N THR A 48 -10.48 -3.51 -17.35
CA THR A 48 -11.03 -3.36 -18.69
C THR A 48 -11.54 -1.96 -19.02
N LYS A 49 -11.90 -1.14 -18.01
CA LYS A 49 -12.61 0.13 -18.24
C LYS A 49 -11.96 1.36 -17.61
N GLU A 50 -11.11 1.20 -16.59
CA GLU A 50 -10.53 2.33 -15.86
C GLU A 50 -9.22 2.85 -16.47
N HIS A 51 -8.75 2.23 -17.56
CA HIS A 51 -7.52 2.60 -18.26
C HIS A 51 -7.80 3.01 -19.72
N ASP A 52 -6.93 3.83 -20.28
CA ASP A 52 -7.02 4.25 -21.70
C ASP A 52 -7.05 3.05 -22.65
N LYS A 53 -6.39 1.98 -22.28
CA LYS A 53 -6.43 0.68 -22.96
C LYS A 53 -6.67 -0.41 -21.93
N PRO A 54 -7.46 -1.44 -22.23
CA PRO A 54 -7.65 -2.57 -21.33
C PRO A 54 -6.32 -3.21 -20.93
N TRP A 55 -6.15 -3.45 -19.65
CA TRP A 55 -5.03 -4.20 -19.11
C TRP A 55 -5.37 -5.69 -19.05
N SER A 56 -4.38 -6.54 -19.26
CA SER A 56 -4.52 -7.96 -19.00
C SER A 56 -4.40 -8.25 -17.50
N SER A 57 -5.16 -9.20 -16.99
CA SER A 57 -4.98 -9.63 -15.61
C SER A 57 -5.27 -11.12 -15.43
N ASP A 58 -4.43 -11.76 -14.62
CA ASP A 58 -4.59 -13.17 -14.24
C ASP A 58 -4.99 -13.26 -12.76
N LEU A 59 -5.87 -14.21 -12.45
CA LEU A 59 -6.18 -14.53 -11.05
C LEU A 59 -4.92 -15.08 -10.38
N TYR A 60 -4.52 -14.46 -9.27
CA TYR A 60 -3.38 -14.87 -8.48
C TYR A 60 -3.78 -15.69 -7.26
N ILE A 61 -4.71 -15.17 -6.46
CA ILE A 61 -5.31 -15.85 -5.31
C ILE A 61 -6.67 -15.25 -5.01
N THR A 62 -7.58 -16.05 -4.53
CA THR A 62 -8.90 -15.61 -4.08
C THR A 62 -9.29 -16.33 -2.80
N GLY A 63 -10.20 -15.74 -2.05
CA GLY A 63 -10.72 -16.39 -0.86
C GLY A 63 -12.00 -15.77 -0.30
N LYS A 64 -12.71 -16.62 0.43
CA LYS A 64 -13.93 -16.28 1.16
C LYS A 64 -13.81 -16.87 2.55
N GLN A 65 -13.95 -16.06 3.56
CA GLN A 65 -13.91 -16.51 4.96
C GLN A 65 -15.01 -15.81 5.74
N PHE A 66 -15.62 -16.54 6.66
CA PHE A 66 -16.43 -15.95 7.70
C PHE A 66 -16.07 -16.57 9.05
N ASP A 67 -16.34 -15.84 10.10
CA ASP A 67 -16.25 -16.30 11.46
C ASP A 67 -17.43 -15.72 12.25
N TYR A 68 -17.82 -16.40 13.32
CA TYR A 68 -18.86 -15.93 14.22
C TYR A 68 -18.45 -16.17 15.68
N GLN A 69 -18.74 -15.19 16.53
CA GLN A 69 -18.37 -15.20 17.93
C GLN A 69 -19.53 -14.67 18.79
N SER A 70 -19.58 -15.07 20.04
CA SER A 70 -20.48 -14.38 20.96
C SER A 70 -20.05 -12.91 21.07
N VAL A 71 -21.00 -11.99 21.17
CA VAL A 71 -20.71 -10.55 21.25
C VAL A 71 -19.81 -10.22 22.46
N GLN A 72 -19.80 -11.08 23.49
CA GLN A 72 -18.95 -10.90 24.68
C GLN A 72 -17.49 -11.31 24.46
N GLU A 73 -17.25 -12.23 23.52
CA GLU A 73 -15.91 -12.69 23.12
C GLU A 73 -15.31 -11.86 21.98
N TRP A 74 -16.11 -10.92 21.45
CA TRP A 74 -15.71 -10.10 20.33
C TRP A 74 -14.48 -9.26 20.68
N SER A 75 -13.42 -9.39 19.91
CA SER A 75 -12.21 -8.60 20.06
C SER A 75 -11.59 -8.28 18.70
N LEU A 76 -10.94 -7.13 18.61
CA LEU A 76 -10.10 -6.78 17.45
C LEU A 76 -8.99 -7.81 17.19
N ALA A 77 -8.58 -8.55 18.22
CA ALA A 77 -7.59 -9.61 18.08
C ALA A 77 -8.07 -10.74 17.16
N SER A 78 -9.34 -11.12 17.23
CA SER A 78 -9.94 -12.16 16.37
C SER A 78 -9.98 -11.70 14.91
N VAL A 79 -10.36 -10.44 14.66
CA VAL A 79 -10.35 -9.84 13.32
C VAL A 79 -8.92 -9.78 12.78
N SER A 80 -7.97 -9.34 13.59
CA SER A 80 -6.55 -9.30 13.22
C SER A 80 -6.02 -10.70 12.88
N ALA A 81 -6.47 -11.75 13.57
CA ALA A 81 -6.08 -13.12 13.26
C ALA A 81 -6.55 -13.56 11.86
N ILE A 82 -7.78 -13.18 11.43
CA ILE A 82 -8.28 -13.47 10.09
C ILE A 82 -7.48 -12.69 9.04
N ILE A 83 -7.25 -11.39 9.25
CA ILE A 83 -6.44 -10.55 8.36
C ILE A 83 -5.03 -11.12 8.19
N ASN A 84 -4.42 -11.59 9.29
CA ASN A 84 -3.11 -12.25 9.25
C ASN A 84 -3.14 -13.54 8.44
N LYS A 85 -4.20 -14.36 8.52
CA LYS A 85 -4.35 -15.57 7.70
C LYS A 85 -4.43 -15.24 6.21
N ILE A 86 -5.19 -14.20 5.84
CA ILE A 86 -5.30 -13.74 4.45
C ILE A 86 -3.94 -13.24 3.94
N SER A 87 -3.24 -12.41 4.71
CA SER A 87 -1.90 -11.92 4.38
C SER A 87 -0.90 -13.08 4.24
N ALA A 88 -0.94 -14.06 5.15
CA ALA A 88 -0.11 -15.25 5.08
C ALA A 88 -0.40 -16.12 3.85
N ALA A 89 -1.67 -16.22 3.43
CA ALA A 89 -2.05 -16.92 2.21
C ALA A 89 -1.47 -16.25 0.96
N VAL A 90 -1.53 -14.92 0.87
CA VAL A 90 -0.93 -14.15 -0.22
C VAL A 90 0.59 -14.37 -0.25
N ILE A 91 1.26 -14.30 0.90
CA ILE A 91 2.71 -14.55 1.01
C ILE A 91 3.05 -16.00 0.63
N GLY A 92 2.30 -16.97 1.14
CA GLY A 92 2.51 -18.39 0.85
C GLY A 92 2.42 -18.69 -0.65
N THR A 93 1.49 -18.03 -1.34
CA THR A 93 1.36 -18.12 -2.80
C THR A 93 2.58 -17.52 -3.50
N VAL A 94 3.07 -16.38 -3.04
CA VAL A 94 4.32 -15.74 -3.56
C VAL A 94 5.54 -16.62 -3.34
N ASP A 95 5.60 -17.38 -2.22
CA ASP A 95 6.67 -18.34 -1.95
C ASP A 95 6.61 -19.61 -2.83
N GLY A 96 5.57 -19.73 -3.65
CA GLY A 96 5.31 -20.95 -4.42
C GLY A 96 4.82 -22.13 -3.57
N LYS A 97 4.53 -21.89 -2.30
CA LYS A 97 3.95 -22.89 -1.38
C LYS A 97 2.42 -22.79 -1.44
N VAL A 98 1.87 -23.22 -2.56
CA VAL A 98 0.40 -23.27 -2.75
C VAL A 98 -0.23 -24.38 -1.90
N GLU A 99 0.59 -25.28 -1.37
CA GLU A 99 0.18 -26.35 -0.46
C GLU A 99 -0.03 -25.76 0.94
N ASN A 100 -1.16 -25.82 1.52
CA ASN A 100 -1.56 -25.31 2.83
C ASN A 100 -2.14 -23.87 2.86
N LEU A 101 -2.87 -23.53 1.83
CA LEU A 101 -3.68 -22.31 1.90
C LEU A 101 -4.77 -22.45 2.99
N PRO A 102 -5.12 -21.37 3.70
CA PRO A 102 -6.23 -21.39 4.64
C PRO A 102 -7.53 -21.85 3.96
N ALA A 103 -8.41 -22.51 4.72
CA ALA A 103 -9.71 -22.95 4.24
C ALA A 103 -10.47 -21.78 3.58
N GLY A 104 -11.11 -22.03 2.44
CA GLY A 104 -11.81 -21.01 1.66
C GLY A 104 -10.93 -20.10 0.81
N THR A 105 -9.65 -20.49 0.61
CA THR A 105 -8.70 -19.78 -0.24
C THR A 105 -8.27 -20.68 -1.39
N ASP A 106 -8.29 -20.14 -2.62
CA ASP A 106 -7.88 -20.83 -3.84
C ASP A 106 -6.81 -20.02 -4.57
N ALA A 107 -5.74 -20.67 -5.01
CA ALA A 107 -4.72 -20.06 -5.87
C ALA A 107 -5.15 -20.10 -7.34
N GLY A 108 -4.81 -19.05 -8.08
CA GLY A 108 -4.98 -19.04 -9.53
C GLY A 108 -4.01 -19.99 -10.23
N ASP A 109 -4.43 -20.58 -11.33
CA ASP A 109 -3.65 -21.56 -12.10
C ASP A 109 -2.26 -21.06 -12.53
N LYS A 110 -2.13 -19.73 -12.76
CA LYS A 110 -0.88 -19.10 -13.21
C LYS A 110 -0.02 -18.55 -12.08
N ALA A 111 -0.45 -18.64 -10.82
CA ALA A 111 0.26 -18.01 -9.70
C ALA A 111 1.73 -18.44 -9.59
N GLN A 112 2.02 -19.71 -9.78
CA GLN A 112 3.39 -20.22 -9.72
C GLN A 112 4.27 -19.74 -10.88
N ASP A 113 3.71 -19.66 -12.10
CA ASP A 113 4.44 -19.16 -13.26
C ASP A 113 4.75 -17.68 -13.15
N ILE A 114 3.81 -16.90 -12.61
CA ILE A 114 4.00 -15.48 -12.28
C ILE A 114 5.16 -15.32 -11.30
N ASN A 115 5.19 -16.09 -10.21
CA ASN A 115 6.26 -16.02 -9.22
C ASN A 115 7.65 -16.30 -9.80
N LYS A 116 7.77 -17.32 -10.66
CA LYS A 116 9.03 -17.65 -11.31
C LYS A 116 9.47 -16.58 -12.29
N LYS A 117 8.54 -16.07 -13.11
CA LYS A 117 8.84 -15.11 -14.19
C LYS A 117 9.22 -13.71 -13.66
N TYR A 118 8.61 -13.27 -12.57
CA TYR A 118 8.76 -11.90 -12.05
C TYR A 118 9.61 -11.81 -10.77
N ASP A 119 10.31 -12.89 -10.40
CA ASP A 119 11.27 -12.98 -9.29
C ASP A 119 10.77 -12.29 -7.99
N MET A 120 9.79 -12.91 -7.34
CA MET A 120 9.20 -12.43 -6.09
C MET A 120 10.16 -12.70 -4.92
N ASN A 121 11.15 -11.82 -4.72
CA ASN A 121 12.14 -11.93 -3.66
C ASN A 121 11.55 -11.59 -2.26
N LYS A 122 12.35 -11.80 -1.20
CA LYS A 122 11.95 -11.64 0.20
C LYS A 122 11.41 -10.23 0.51
N ASP A 123 12.03 -9.19 -0.05
CA ASP A 123 11.65 -7.80 0.23
C ASP A 123 10.31 -7.44 -0.43
N LYS A 124 10.09 -7.90 -1.67
CA LYS A 124 8.79 -7.77 -2.34
C LYS A 124 7.70 -8.49 -1.56
N ARG A 125 7.96 -9.69 -1.02
CA ARG A 125 6.99 -10.46 -0.23
C ARG A 125 6.60 -9.74 1.06
N LEU A 126 7.56 -9.14 1.75
CA LEU A 126 7.29 -8.37 2.97
C LEU A 126 6.44 -7.14 2.66
N LEU A 127 6.73 -6.43 1.57
CA LEU A 127 5.94 -5.30 1.09
C LEU A 127 4.50 -5.72 0.76
N ILE A 128 4.32 -6.79 0.00
CA ILE A 128 3.01 -7.35 -0.36
C ILE A 128 2.20 -7.69 0.89
N ALA A 129 2.82 -8.36 1.87
CA ALA A 129 2.18 -8.72 3.13
C ALA A 129 1.71 -7.49 3.91
N THR A 130 2.59 -6.51 4.04
CA THR A 130 2.31 -5.27 4.76
C THR A 130 1.18 -4.48 4.09
N ASN A 131 1.20 -4.35 2.78
CA ASN A 131 0.16 -3.63 2.04
C ASN A 131 -1.19 -4.37 2.10
N CYS A 132 -1.20 -5.69 1.98
CA CYS A 132 -2.41 -6.51 2.13
C CYS A 132 -3.00 -6.34 3.54
N PHE A 133 -2.18 -6.44 4.58
CA PHE A 133 -2.61 -6.23 5.97
C PHE A 133 -3.18 -4.82 6.17
N ASN A 134 -2.47 -3.79 5.73
CA ASN A 134 -2.88 -2.40 5.90
C ASN A 134 -4.20 -2.09 5.19
N LEU A 135 -4.42 -2.65 4.00
CA LEU A 135 -5.67 -2.48 3.27
C LEU A 135 -6.84 -3.07 4.06
N LEU A 136 -6.75 -4.34 4.45
CA LEU A 136 -7.81 -5.03 5.16
C LEU A 136 -8.05 -4.42 6.55
N ALA A 137 -7.00 -4.08 7.28
CA ALA A 137 -7.08 -3.38 8.56
C ALA A 137 -7.71 -1.99 8.42
N GLY A 138 -7.42 -1.28 7.34
CA GLY A 138 -8.02 0.02 7.02
C GLY A 138 -9.53 -0.06 6.78
N ILE A 139 -10.02 -1.12 6.12
CA ILE A 139 -11.47 -1.34 5.97
C ILE A 139 -12.10 -1.56 7.34
N VAL A 140 -11.54 -2.44 8.17
CA VAL A 140 -12.05 -2.74 9.52
C VAL A 140 -11.99 -1.50 10.42
N GLY A 141 -10.90 -0.74 10.36
CA GLY A 141 -10.72 0.50 11.12
C GLY A 141 -11.78 1.56 10.80
N SER A 142 -12.29 1.59 9.56
CA SER A 142 -13.36 2.49 9.16
C SER A 142 -14.69 2.21 9.86
N PHE A 143 -14.86 1.00 10.42
CA PHE A 143 -16.07 0.64 11.16
C PHE A 143 -16.15 1.28 12.57
N GLY A 144 -15.03 1.81 13.06
CA GLY A 144 -14.92 2.46 14.38
C GLY A 144 -15.02 1.47 15.54
N ASN A 145 -14.93 1.97 16.77
CA ASN A 145 -15.15 1.19 18.00
C ASN A 145 -16.64 0.88 18.16
N ALA A 146 -17.16 -0.03 17.39
CA ALA A 146 -18.57 -0.35 17.42
C ALA A 146 -18.87 -1.30 18.59
N THR A 147 -19.25 -0.73 19.71
CA THR A 147 -19.92 -1.46 20.82
C THR A 147 -21.36 -1.84 20.48
N SER A 148 -21.94 -1.22 19.45
CA SER A 148 -23.26 -1.60 18.87
C SER A 148 -23.05 -2.04 17.42
N ILE A 149 -23.09 -3.33 17.18
CA ILE A 149 -22.86 -3.90 15.85
C ILE A 149 -24.14 -3.72 15.03
N THR A 150 -24.18 -2.70 14.23
CA THR A 150 -25.04 -2.57 13.06
C THR A 150 -24.34 -3.25 11.88
N VAL A 151 -25.12 -3.71 10.89
CA VAL A 151 -24.55 -4.24 9.64
C VAL A 151 -23.65 -3.18 9.02
N LYS A 152 -22.35 -3.50 8.88
CA LYS A 152 -21.36 -2.64 8.21
C LYS A 152 -20.68 -3.44 7.13
N HIS A 153 -20.41 -2.79 6.03
CA HIS A 153 -19.74 -3.38 4.88
C HIS A 153 -18.81 -2.34 4.27
N GLY A 154 -17.62 -2.75 3.92
CA GLY A 154 -16.62 -1.90 3.23
C GLY A 154 -15.88 -2.70 2.17
N THR A 155 -15.66 -2.06 1.03
CA THR A 155 -14.83 -2.59 -0.06
C THR A 155 -13.66 -1.65 -0.29
N LYS A 156 -12.55 -2.20 -0.72
CA LYS A 156 -11.36 -1.44 -1.10
C LYS A 156 -10.51 -2.20 -2.11
N SER A 157 -9.92 -1.45 -3.03
CA SER A 157 -8.96 -1.98 -4.00
C SER A 157 -7.70 -1.14 -3.98
N ASP A 158 -6.55 -1.78 -3.77
CA ASP A 158 -5.23 -1.12 -3.80
C ASP A 158 -4.15 -2.05 -4.37
N PRO A 159 -3.10 -1.50 -5.00
CA PRO A 159 -1.92 -2.25 -5.37
C PRO A 159 -1.16 -2.70 -4.12
N ILE A 160 -0.76 -3.96 -4.08
CA ILE A 160 -0.02 -4.54 -2.95
C ILE A 160 1.45 -4.78 -3.25
N GLY A 161 1.88 -4.54 -4.48
CA GLY A 161 3.26 -4.66 -4.92
C GLY A 161 3.48 -5.80 -5.91
N GLY A 162 4.56 -5.72 -6.68
CA GLY A 162 4.94 -6.78 -7.62
C GLY A 162 3.95 -7.04 -8.75
N GLY A 163 3.18 -6.04 -9.18
CA GLY A 163 2.12 -6.20 -10.19
C GLY A 163 0.83 -6.82 -9.64
N LEU A 164 0.76 -7.01 -8.33
CA LEU A 164 -0.41 -7.56 -7.65
C LEU A 164 -1.30 -6.43 -7.12
N ARG A 165 -2.60 -6.60 -7.33
CA ARG A 165 -3.66 -5.75 -6.75
C ARG A 165 -4.66 -6.63 -6.02
N ILE A 166 -5.03 -6.20 -4.81
CA ILE A 166 -6.09 -6.83 -4.03
C ILE A 166 -7.39 -6.04 -4.16
N PHE A 167 -8.47 -6.78 -4.33
CA PHE A 167 -9.84 -6.31 -4.19
C PHE A 167 -10.39 -7.00 -2.94
N GLY A 168 -10.70 -6.24 -1.91
CA GLY A 168 -11.09 -6.78 -0.61
C GLY A 168 -12.42 -6.24 -0.14
N SER A 169 -13.23 -7.09 0.45
CA SER A 169 -14.47 -6.73 1.10
C SER A 169 -14.53 -7.34 2.50
N VAL A 170 -14.95 -6.51 3.45
CA VAL A 170 -15.18 -6.91 4.83
C VAL A 170 -16.59 -6.53 5.23
N GLY A 171 -17.32 -7.46 5.80
CA GLY A 171 -18.64 -7.23 6.36
C GLY A 171 -18.75 -7.69 7.80
N THR A 172 -19.55 -7.00 8.60
CA THR A 172 -19.90 -7.39 9.96
C THR A 172 -21.40 -7.35 10.12
N GLN A 173 -21.95 -8.32 10.86
CA GLN A 173 -23.37 -8.37 11.17
C GLN A 173 -23.58 -8.96 12.55
N THR A 174 -24.63 -8.51 13.25
CA THR A 174 -25.06 -9.12 14.49
C THR A 174 -26.38 -9.84 14.28
N PHE A 175 -26.44 -11.07 14.72
CA PHE A 175 -27.65 -11.87 14.79
C PHE A 175 -28.18 -11.90 16.20
N GLN A 176 -29.48 -11.65 16.36
CA GLN A 176 -30.19 -11.74 17.63
C GLN A 176 -31.51 -12.47 17.40
N ARG A 177 -31.72 -13.56 18.14
CA ARG A 177 -33.00 -14.27 18.10
C ARG A 177 -33.75 -14.05 19.41
N SER A 178 -34.91 -13.42 19.34
CA SER A 178 -35.72 -13.06 20.52
C SER A 178 -36.40 -14.22 21.21
N SER A 179 -36.54 -15.37 20.54
CA SER A 179 -37.40 -16.47 21.00
C SER A 179 -36.75 -17.53 21.89
N PHE A 180 -35.41 -17.63 21.90
CA PHE A 180 -34.67 -18.68 22.62
C PHE A 180 -33.66 -18.21 23.65
N PHE A 181 -33.02 -17.07 23.44
CA PHE A 181 -31.97 -16.59 24.28
C PHE A 181 -32.16 -15.09 24.53
N LYS A 182 -32.77 -14.74 25.64
CA LYS A 182 -33.14 -13.35 25.95
C LYS A 182 -32.00 -12.31 25.83
N ASN A 183 -30.72 -12.73 25.75
CA ASN A 183 -29.58 -11.84 25.72
C ASN A 183 -28.40 -12.34 24.84
N GLU A 184 -28.60 -13.35 24.01
CA GLU A 184 -27.49 -13.90 23.20
C GLU A 184 -27.46 -13.21 21.85
N LYS A 185 -26.31 -12.55 21.58
CA LYS A 185 -26.01 -11.91 20.31
C LYS A 185 -24.77 -12.57 19.72
N ILE A 186 -24.86 -12.93 18.46
CA ILE A 186 -23.75 -13.49 17.69
C ILE A 186 -23.23 -12.40 16.76
N ALA A 187 -21.96 -12.06 16.90
CA ALA A 187 -21.25 -11.20 15.98
C ALA A 187 -20.59 -12.03 14.89
N THR A 188 -20.74 -11.62 13.64
CA THR A 188 -20.17 -12.31 12.50
C THR A 188 -19.26 -11.40 11.71
N TYR A 189 -18.23 -12.00 11.12
CA TYR A 189 -17.31 -11.35 10.19
C TYR A 189 -17.31 -12.09 8.89
N GLN A 190 -17.28 -11.34 7.79
CA GLN A 190 -17.19 -11.87 6.45
C GLN A 190 -16.04 -11.17 5.73
N PHE A 191 -15.19 -11.96 5.10
CA PHE A 191 -14.07 -11.49 4.28
C PHE A 191 -14.17 -12.16 2.92
N ALA A 192 -14.18 -11.35 1.88
CA ALA A 192 -14.00 -11.83 0.52
C ALA A 192 -12.85 -11.04 -0.10
N TYR A 193 -11.98 -11.69 -0.85
CA TYR A 193 -10.86 -11.04 -1.51
C TYR A 193 -10.49 -11.74 -2.80
N ILE A 194 -10.00 -10.94 -3.74
CA ILE A 194 -9.45 -11.37 -5.02
C ILE A 194 -8.14 -10.63 -5.20
N VAL A 195 -7.07 -11.36 -5.48
CA VAL A 195 -5.79 -10.78 -5.87
C VAL A 195 -5.56 -11.13 -7.32
N ARG A 196 -5.32 -10.12 -8.14
CA ARG A 196 -4.97 -10.29 -9.55
C ARG A 196 -3.56 -9.78 -9.81
N PHE A 197 -2.91 -10.39 -10.77
CA PHE A 197 -1.63 -9.96 -11.31
C PHE A 197 -1.85 -9.35 -12.70
N SER A 198 -1.21 -8.22 -12.97
CA SER A 198 -1.16 -7.59 -14.29
C SER A 198 0.28 -7.21 -14.63
N VAL A 199 0.68 -7.48 -15.87
CA VAL A 199 1.99 -7.06 -16.38
C VAL A 199 2.07 -5.54 -16.44
N GLU A 200 1.01 -4.89 -16.89
CA GLU A 200 0.91 -3.44 -17.00
C GLU A 200 1.00 -2.78 -15.63
N GLU A 201 0.38 -3.37 -14.60
CA GLU A 201 0.50 -2.90 -13.22
C GLU A 201 1.90 -3.12 -12.67
N PHE A 202 2.54 -4.25 -12.99
CA PHE A 202 3.93 -4.53 -12.61
C PHE A 202 4.88 -3.48 -13.20
N GLU A 203 4.76 -3.18 -14.48
CA GLU A 203 5.58 -2.18 -15.17
C GLU A 203 5.34 -0.77 -14.60
N LEU A 204 4.07 -0.42 -14.32
CA LEU A 204 3.73 0.85 -13.71
C LEU A 204 4.33 0.99 -12.30
N GLN A 205 4.21 -0.03 -11.46
CA GLN A 205 4.79 -0.03 -10.11
C GLN A 205 6.33 0.05 -10.14
N ALA A 206 6.97 -0.69 -11.06
CA ALA A 206 8.43 -0.63 -11.26
C ALA A 206 8.87 0.77 -11.70
N LYS A 207 8.12 1.39 -12.62
CA LYS A 207 8.36 2.75 -13.08
C LYS A 207 8.22 3.78 -11.96
N ILE A 208 7.18 3.69 -11.13
CA ILE A 208 6.98 4.57 -9.98
C ILE A 208 8.13 4.45 -9.00
N ALA A 209 8.52 3.22 -8.64
CA ALA A 209 9.64 2.97 -7.73
C ALA A 209 10.96 3.56 -8.26
N LEU A 210 11.20 3.46 -9.56
CA LEU A 210 12.40 4.02 -10.20
C LEU A 210 12.38 5.56 -10.18
N ILE A 211 11.23 6.17 -10.42
CA ILE A 211 11.05 7.63 -10.32
C ILE A 211 11.31 8.10 -8.88
N ASP A 212 10.80 7.39 -7.87
CA ASP A 212 11.02 7.74 -6.47
C ASP A 212 12.50 7.61 -6.08
N GLN A 213 13.20 6.59 -6.58
CA GLN A 213 14.65 6.45 -6.40
C GLN A 213 15.41 7.63 -7.02
N TYR A 214 15.05 8.05 -8.22
CA TYR A 214 15.66 9.21 -8.85
C TYR A 214 15.37 10.51 -8.12
N GLN A 215 14.14 10.69 -7.60
CA GLN A 215 13.80 11.85 -6.76
C GLN A 215 14.61 11.89 -5.48
N ASN A 216 14.81 10.75 -4.82
CA ASN A 216 15.69 10.66 -3.66
C ASN A 216 17.13 11.03 -4.01
N THR A 217 17.63 10.59 -5.16
CA THR A 217 18.96 10.99 -5.65
C THR A 217 19.07 12.50 -5.87
N LEU A 218 18.02 13.13 -6.45
CA LEU A 218 17.98 14.60 -6.59
C LEU A 218 18.03 15.30 -5.24
N ASN A 219 17.24 14.85 -4.26
CA ASN A 219 17.19 15.45 -2.93
C ASN A 219 18.56 15.36 -2.21
N VAL A 220 19.21 14.18 -2.28
CA VAL A 220 20.54 13.98 -1.68
C VAL A 220 21.59 14.84 -2.39
N THR A 221 21.54 14.90 -3.73
CA THR A 221 22.48 15.72 -4.52
C THR A 221 22.31 17.21 -4.24
N LYS A 222 21.04 17.67 -4.13
CA LYS A 222 20.72 19.05 -3.74
C LYS A 222 21.28 19.37 -2.36
N PHE A 223 21.03 18.52 -1.37
CA PHE A 223 21.56 18.73 -0.01
C PHE A 223 23.08 18.80 0.00
N ALA A 224 23.77 17.94 -0.77
CA ALA A 224 25.24 17.97 -0.90
C ALA A 224 25.72 19.25 -1.57
N SER A 225 25.01 19.76 -2.57
CA SER A 225 25.30 21.04 -3.23
C SER A 225 25.09 22.23 -2.31
N ASP A 226 23.98 22.29 -1.58
CA ASP A 226 23.71 23.35 -0.59
C ASP A 226 24.82 23.40 0.48
N LYS A 227 25.32 22.22 0.90
CA LYS A 227 26.45 22.13 1.84
C LYS A 227 27.76 22.59 1.24
N ASN A 228 28.02 22.32 -0.05
CA ASN A 228 29.19 22.81 -0.77
C ASN A 228 29.16 24.35 -0.88
N ASP A 229 28.02 24.94 -1.17
CA ASP A 229 27.79 26.38 -1.20
C ASP A 229 28.04 27.01 0.18
N GLN A 230 27.47 26.40 1.24
CA GLN A 230 27.71 26.85 2.60
C GLN A 230 29.21 26.86 2.97
N GLN A 231 29.98 25.79 2.62
CA GLN A 231 31.42 25.73 2.88
C GLN A 231 32.19 26.82 2.15
N PHE A 232 31.78 27.15 0.94
CA PHE A 232 32.35 28.24 0.18
C PHE A 232 32.07 29.62 0.82
N PHE A 233 30.84 29.89 1.22
CA PHE A 233 30.47 31.14 1.90
C PHE A 233 31.09 31.30 3.29
N GLU A 234 31.45 30.19 3.93
CA GLU A 234 32.18 30.19 5.21
C GLU A 234 33.69 30.23 5.04
N ASP A 235 34.19 30.47 3.83
CA ASP A 235 35.63 30.49 3.47
C ASP A 235 36.38 29.17 3.81
N LYS A 236 35.66 28.05 3.88
CA LYS A 236 36.23 26.72 4.20
C LYS A 236 36.79 26.00 3.00
N ILE A 237 36.40 26.39 1.79
CA ILE A 237 36.88 25.86 0.52
C ILE A 237 37.13 26.98 -0.47
N THR A 238 38.07 26.75 -1.41
CA THR A 238 38.37 27.72 -2.45
C THR A 238 37.32 27.74 -3.55
N TYR A 239 37.27 28.78 -4.35
CA TYR A 239 36.39 28.85 -5.52
C TYR A 239 36.61 27.69 -6.49
N GLU A 240 37.86 27.30 -6.71
CA GLU A 240 38.20 26.18 -7.59
C GLU A 240 37.59 24.87 -7.05
N GLN A 241 37.75 24.62 -5.76
CA GLN A 241 37.16 23.44 -5.10
C GLN A 241 35.62 23.44 -5.18
N TRP A 242 35.02 24.60 -4.84
CA TRP A 242 33.58 24.79 -4.94
C TRP A 242 33.07 24.58 -6.36
N SER A 243 33.71 25.20 -7.36
CA SER A 243 33.27 25.15 -8.77
C SER A 243 33.35 23.73 -9.35
N VAL A 244 34.42 22.97 -9.01
CA VAL A 244 34.53 21.56 -9.42
C VAL A 244 33.42 20.70 -8.87
N MET A 245 33.10 20.87 -7.59
CA MET A 245 32.03 20.08 -6.96
C MET A 245 30.65 20.48 -7.46
N SER A 246 30.35 21.78 -7.59
CA SER A 246 29.10 22.29 -8.14
C SER A 246 28.84 21.78 -9.55
N THR A 247 29.89 21.75 -10.42
CA THR A 247 29.76 21.18 -11.76
C THR A 247 29.39 19.68 -11.75
N LYS A 248 29.95 18.91 -10.80
CA LYS A 248 29.62 17.49 -10.64
C LYS A 248 28.15 17.30 -10.18
N PHE A 249 27.71 18.10 -9.21
CA PHE A 249 26.31 18.04 -8.73
C PHE A 249 25.32 18.43 -9.82
N GLU A 250 25.60 19.50 -10.58
CA GLU A 250 24.78 19.91 -11.73
C GLU A 250 24.62 18.79 -12.74
N LYS A 251 25.72 18.15 -13.13
CA LYS A 251 25.69 17.03 -14.08
C LYS A 251 24.86 15.86 -13.56
N VAL A 252 25.01 15.48 -12.29
CA VAL A 252 24.19 14.42 -11.70
C VAL A 252 22.73 14.79 -11.71
N MET A 253 22.37 16.03 -11.35
CA MET A 253 20.98 16.49 -11.37
C MET A 253 20.40 16.51 -12.78
N GLU A 254 21.15 16.98 -13.78
CA GLU A 254 20.71 16.96 -15.19
C GLU A 254 20.45 15.54 -15.70
N ASP A 255 21.40 14.61 -15.43
CA ASP A 255 21.28 13.21 -15.84
C ASP A 255 20.06 12.54 -15.18
N VAL A 256 19.81 12.79 -13.90
CA VAL A 256 18.68 12.24 -13.16
C VAL A 256 17.36 12.85 -13.62
N LEU A 257 17.32 14.17 -13.86
CA LEU A 257 16.13 14.83 -14.41
C LEU A 257 15.73 14.30 -15.78
N LYS A 258 16.73 14.08 -16.65
CA LYS A 258 16.48 13.47 -17.96
C LYS A 258 15.86 12.08 -17.82
N LYS A 259 16.35 11.24 -16.93
CA LYS A 259 15.79 9.91 -16.65
C LYS A 259 14.36 9.97 -16.11
N ILE A 260 14.06 10.91 -15.19
CA ILE A 260 12.69 11.11 -14.70
C ILE A 260 11.76 11.54 -15.85
N GLN A 261 12.22 12.45 -16.71
CA GLN A 261 11.42 12.94 -17.83
C GLN A 261 11.17 11.86 -18.89
N GLU A 262 12.12 10.97 -19.13
CA GLU A 262 11.95 9.81 -20.02
C GLU A 262 10.90 8.83 -19.47
N LEU A 263 10.85 8.67 -18.15
CA LEU A 263 9.88 7.79 -17.49
C LEU A 263 8.50 8.43 -17.34
N ASP A 264 8.41 9.71 -17.04
CA ASP A 264 7.14 10.43 -16.84
C ASP A 264 7.21 11.86 -17.41
N PRO A 265 6.86 12.03 -18.68
CA PRO A 265 6.90 13.34 -19.35
C PRO A 265 5.98 14.40 -18.72
N LYS A 266 4.95 13.98 -17.96
CA LYS A 266 3.94 14.87 -17.35
C LYS A 266 4.33 15.38 -15.96
N LYS A 267 5.38 14.86 -15.35
CA LYS A 267 5.77 15.18 -13.97
C LYS A 267 6.62 16.46 -13.89
N GLU A 268 5.98 17.62 -14.09
CA GLU A 268 6.69 18.93 -14.19
C GLU A 268 7.21 19.50 -12.86
N ARG A 269 6.59 19.20 -11.71
CA ARG A 269 6.91 19.92 -10.45
C ARG A 269 8.31 19.66 -9.89
N GLY A 270 8.82 18.43 -9.96
CA GLY A 270 10.19 18.10 -9.51
C GLY A 270 11.26 18.68 -10.42
N THR A 271 10.96 18.79 -11.71
CA THR A 271 11.86 19.34 -12.73
C THR A 271 12.05 20.86 -12.65
N LEU A 272 11.01 21.62 -12.23
CA LEU A 272 11.11 23.08 -12.09
C LEU A 272 12.06 23.50 -10.97
N LEU A 273 12.00 22.87 -9.80
CA LEU A 273 12.89 23.18 -8.67
C LEU A 273 14.35 22.86 -8.99
N ALA A 274 14.60 21.70 -9.61
CA ALA A 274 15.97 21.33 -9.97
C ALA A 274 16.52 22.18 -11.13
N LYS A 275 15.69 22.54 -12.13
CA LYS A 275 16.08 23.48 -13.17
C LYS A 275 16.40 24.88 -12.61
N ALA A 276 15.58 25.37 -11.66
CA ALA A 276 15.84 26.65 -10.99
C ALA A 276 17.18 26.64 -10.24
N PHE A 277 17.53 25.52 -9.58
CA PHE A 277 18.78 25.36 -8.88
C PHE A 277 19.99 25.33 -9.82
N ILE A 278 19.92 24.61 -10.95
CA ILE A 278 20.96 24.56 -11.99
C ILE A 278 21.20 25.96 -12.56
N VAL A 279 20.13 26.72 -12.84
CA VAL A 279 20.22 28.08 -13.33
C VAL A 279 20.86 29.00 -12.29
N HIS A 280 20.50 28.87 -11.01
CA HIS A 280 21.08 29.64 -9.92
C HIS A 280 22.59 29.44 -9.83
N ASN A 281 23.06 28.17 -9.81
CA ASN A 281 24.47 27.86 -9.77
C ASN A 281 25.26 28.37 -11.00
N SER A 282 24.64 28.25 -12.18
CA SER A 282 25.27 28.75 -13.42
C SER A 282 25.41 30.26 -13.43
N LEU A 283 24.42 31.00 -12.94
CA LEU A 283 24.47 32.45 -12.76
C LEU A 283 25.58 32.85 -11.72
N TYR A 284 25.67 32.11 -10.63
CA TYR A 284 26.67 32.34 -9.60
C TYR A 284 28.07 32.19 -10.14
N LYS A 285 28.34 31.12 -10.91
CA LYS A 285 29.62 30.91 -11.58
C LYS A 285 29.97 32.05 -12.56
N LEU A 286 28.98 32.49 -13.35
CA LEU A 286 29.18 33.57 -14.31
C LEU A 286 29.52 34.89 -13.60
N LEU A 287 28.80 35.25 -12.56
CA LEU A 287 29.02 36.48 -11.77
C LEU A 287 30.38 36.47 -11.07
N TYR A 288 30.77 35.33 -10.49
CA TYR A 288 32.08 35.19 -9.82
C TYR A 288 33.23 35.31 -10.81
N SER A 289 33.14 34.65 -11.96
CA SER A 289 34.16 34.73 -13.00
C SER A 289 34.31 36.13 -13.61
N SER A 290 33.20 36.88 -13.65
CA SER A 290 33.15 38.23 -14.22
C SER A 290 33.64 39.32 -13.24
N ASN A 291 33.44 39.15 -11.92
CA ASN A 291 33.77 40.18 -10.94
C ASN A 291 33.95 39.57 -9.52
N LYS A 292 35.12 39.02 -9.26
CA LYS A 292 35.49 38.39 -7.98
C LYS A 292 35.23 39.28 -6.76
N HIS A 293 35.59 40.58 -6.86
CA HIS A 293 35.40 41.53 -5.75
C HIS A 293 33.92 41.80 -5.41
N LEU A 294 33.06 41.85 -6.41
CA LEU A 294 31.61 42.02 -6.21
C LEU A 294 31.01 40.78 -5.56
N MET A 295 31.45 39.58 -5.96
CA MET A 295 30.98 38.33 -5.41
C MET A 295 31.41 38.11 -3.97
N ASP A 296 32.65 38.46 -3.62
CA ASP A 296 33.14 38.41 -2.23
C ASP A 296 32.30 39.35 -1.31
N ALA A 297 31.90 40.53 -1.83
CA ALA A 297 31.04 41.47 -1.10
C ALA A 297 29.61 40.97 -0.94
N LEU A 298 29.02 40.35 -1.99
CA LEU A 298 27.66 39.77 -1.94
C LEU A 298 27.61 38.56 -1.03
N ALA A 299 28.60 37.67 -1.07
CA ALA A 299 28.69 36.51 -0.19
C ALA A 299 28.72 36.91 1.30
N LYS A 300 29.54 37.95 1.63
CA LYS A 300 29.55 38.49 3.01
C LYS A 300 28.24 39.09 3.46
N LYS A 301 27.46 39.66 2.55
CA LYS A 301 26.16 40.28 2.84
C LYS A 301 25.05 39.22 3.02
N GLU A 302 25.05 38.15 2.22
CA GLU A 302 24.10 37.03 2.33
C GLU A 302 24.28 36.24 3.64
N VAL A 303 25.51 35.97 4.05
CA VAL A 303 25.79 35.33 5.36
C VAL A 303 25.30 36.19 6.52
N SER A 304 25.27 37.51 6.37
CA SER A 304 24.73 38.42 7.39
C SER A 304 23.17 38.40 7.47
N LEU A 305 22.51 38.11 6.35
CA LEU A 305 21.05 38.02 6.26
C LEU A 305 20.50 36.65 6.74
N LEU A 306 21.29 35.59 6.65
CA LEU A 306 20.95 34.26 7.14
C LEU A 306 21.16 34.08 8.66
N LYS A 307 21.73 35.11 9.34
CA LYS A 307 21.93 35.13 10.80
C LYS A 307 20.85 35.90 11.55
N ILE A 308 19.80 36.35 10.86
CA ILE A 308 18.59 36.94 11.44
C ILE A 308 17.47 35.92 11.38
#